data_d734232f3ce3c008a980df7cdb10dd53
#
_entry.id   d734232f3ce3c008a980df7cdb10dd53
#
_cell.length_a   1.000
_cell.length_b   1.000
_cell.length_c   1.000
_cell.angle_alpha   90.00
_cell.angle_beta   90.00
_cell.angle_gamma   90.00
#
_symmetry.space_group_name_H-M   'P 1'
#
loop_
_entity.id
_entity.type
_entity.pdbx_description
1 polymer ?
#
loop_
_entity_poly.entity_id
_entity_poly.type
_entity_poly.pdbx_seq_one_letter_code
_entity_poly.pdbx_strand_id
1 'polypeptide(L)'
;IQRSTILAICSLLIFSALCLFGAGVAIASGNSGNQTHVLDYTFRESELEADENLDIDTVKKELEAAGLTSQFSKILQIKVGKPKEHEAVSFEEVIKELKKQKGSKNKEILLHKFKQSTTSHLIPVSEYNELRKAASLPPLELTSKEAYLYMGKDFLPDENLVNSVLKANPQIKVMGNDIKLIGDVQSLQIVTDREITISVALILPDETFMSYTDSKYSNYVSGILAPDLVKEKGLMKAISDTNEKLNQSPLSYESYIQNMGRQLFYIISASYITIYLAIIFLVVANTIIGVQFLM
;
A
#
# COMPACT_ATOMS: atom_id res chain seq x y z
N ILE A 1 -31.59 -43.29 14.79
CA ILE A 1 -30.17 -42.88 14.71
C ILE A 1 -29.89 -42.27 13.34
N GLN A 2 -30.29 -42.92 12.25
CA GLN A 2 -29.96 -42.45 10.88
C GLN A 2 -30.57 -41.07 10.52
N ARG A 3 -31.80 -40.78 10.93
CA ARG A 3 -32.48 -39.50 10.70
C ARG A 3 -31.80 -38.32 11.44
N SER A 4 -31.37 -38.54 12.67
CA SER A 4 -30.66 -37.53 13.46
C SER A 4 -29.31 -37.18 12.87
N THR A 5 -28.56 -38.19 12.37
CA THR A 5 -27.26 -37.99 11.74
C THR A 5 -27.35 -37.17 10.44
N ILE A 6 -28.38 -37.42 9.64
CA ILE A 6 -28.60 -36.71 8.38
C ILE A 6 -29.02 -35.24 8.64
N LEU A 7 -29.90 -35.01 9.62
CA LEU A 7 -30.26 -33.66 10.03
C LEU A 7 -29.03 -32.87 10.54
N ALA A 8 -28.15 -33.54 11.28
CA ALA A 8 -26.89 -32.92 11.73
C ALA A 8 -25.99 -32.56 10.56
N ILE A 9 -25.86 -33.44 9.55
CA ILE A 9 -25.06 -33.15 8.34
C ILE A 9 -25.69 -31.99 7.56
N CYS A 10 -27.01 -31.97 7.35
CA CYS A 10 -27.67 -30.87 6.66
C CYS A 10 -27.52 -29.54 7.42
N SER A 11 -27.64 -29.55 8.74
CA SER A 11 -27.42 -28.35 9.56
C SER A 11 -26.01 -27.84 9.45
N LEU A 12 -24.98 -28.73 9.42
CA LEU A 12 -23.60 -28.38 9.25
C LEU A 12 -23.35 -27.78 7.86
N LEU A 13 -23.94 -28.34 6.80
CA LEU A 13 -23.79 -27.81 5.43
C LEU A 13 -24.42 -26.42 5.31
N ILE A 14 -25.61 -26.20 5.87
CA ILE A 14 -26.29 -24.91 5.87
C ILE A 14 -25.45 -23.88 6.65
N PHE A 15 -24.97 -24.24 7.83
CA PHE A 15 -24.11 -23.37 8.62
C PHE A 15 -22.82 -23.01 7.87
N SER A 16 -22.16 -23.98 7.24
CA SER A 16 -20.96 -23.75 6.42
C SER A 16 -21.26 -22.85 5.23
N ALA A 17 -22.42 -23.01 4.58
CA ALA A 17 -22.85 -22.14 3.49
C ALA A 17 -23.04 -20.68 3.95
N LEU A 18 -23.66 -20.46 5.10
CA LEU A 18 -23.86 -19.12 5.68
C LEU A 18 -22.52 -18.47 6.04
N CYS A 19 -21.58 -19.23 6.62
CA CYS A 19 -20.24 -18.75 6.92
C CYS A 19 -19.46 -18.34 5.65
N LEU A 20 -19.51 -19.17 4.60
CA LEU A 20 -18.85 -18.89 3.32
C LEU A 20 -19.47 -17.68 2.62
N PHE A 21 -20.80 -17.58 2.62
CA PHE A 21 -21.49 -16.42 2.05
C PHE A 21 -21.10 -15.13 2.79
N GLY A 22 -21.13 -15.15 4.13
CA GLY A 22 -20.72 -14.03 4.97
C GLY A 22 -19.26 -13.64 4.74
N ALA A 23 -18.36 -14.62 4.60
CA ALA A 23 -16.96 -14.38 4.26
C ALA A 23 -16.81 -13.72 2.89
N GLY A 24 -17.52 -14.21 1.86
CA GLY A 24 -17.50 -13.63 0.51
C GLY A 24 -17.96 -12.17 0.49
N VAL A 25 -19.05 -11.88 1.21
CA VAL A 25 -19.55 -10.50 1.35
C VAL A 25 -18.57 -9.63 2.13
N ALA A 26 -17.97 -10.13 3.21
CA ALA A 26 -16.98 -9.39 4.00
C ALA A 26 -15.72 -9.08 3.19
N ILE A 27 -15.23 -10.01 2.36
CA ILE A 27 -14.11 -9.78 1.45
C ILE A 27 -14.46 -8.69 0.45
N ALA A 28 -15.65 -8.73 -0.15
CA ALA A 28 -16.11 -7.74 -1.12
C ALA A 28 -16.27 -6.35 -0.50
N SER A 29 -16.79 -6.25 0.74
CA SER A 29 -17.06 -4.99 1.42
C SER A 29 -15.85 -4.39 2.15
N GLY A 30 -14.95 -5.23 2.64
CA GLY A 30 -13.79 -4.80 3.43
C GLY A 30 -12.76 -3.96 2.67
N ASN A 31 -12.84 -3.94 1.34
CA ASN A 31 -11.91 -3.21 0.48
C ASN A 31 -12.45 -1.86 -0.04
N SER A 32 -13.62 -1.43 0.42
CA SER A 32 -14.19 -0.11 0.06
C SER A 32 -13.63 1.05 0.89
N GLY A 33 -12.52 0.83 1.62
CA GLY A 33 -11.84 1.90 2.36
C GLY A 33 -11.36 3.01 1.43
N ASN A 34 -11.72 4.27 1.73
CA ASN A 34 -11.26 5.48 1.05
C ASN A 34 -9.72 5.52 1.01
N GLN A 35 -9.14 4.94 -0.03
CA GLN A 35 -7.75 5.20 -0.33
C GLN A 35 -7.68 6.62 -0.90
N THR A 36 -6.95 7.50 -0.23
CA THR A 36 -6.64 8.83 -0.77
C THR A 36 -5.76 8.60 -1.99
N HIS A 37 -6.39 8.64 -3.16
CA HIS A 37 -5.70 8.51 -4.44
C HIS A 37 -5.01 9.84 -4.76
N VAL A 38 -3.70 9.81 -4.96
CA VAL A 38 -2.91 11.01 -5.30
C VAL A 38 -2.13 10.79 -6.59
N LEU A 39 -1.51 9.62 -6.77
CA LEU A 39 -0.65 9.31 -7.90
C LEU A 39 -1.40 8.46 -8.93
N ASP A 40 -1.41 8.88 -10.19
CA ASP A 40 -2.05 8.16 -11.28
C ASP A 40 -1.12 7.18 -11.99
N TYR A 41 0.18 7.48 -12.01
CA TYR A 41 1.21 6.70 -12.68
C TYR A 41 2.48 6.59 -11.84
N THR A 42 3.15 5.46 -11.95
CA THR A 42 4.57 5.32 -11.61
C THR A 42 5.31 4.84 -12.86
N PHE A 43 6.37 5.55 -13.22
CA PHE A 43 7.20 5.25 -14.38
C PHE A 43 8.38 4.37 -13.97
N ARG A 44 8.76 3.47 -14.87
CA ARG A 44 9.92 2.59 -14.72
C ARG A 44 10.82 2.73 -15.93
N GLU A 45 12.06 2.35 -15.79
CA GLU A 45 12.90 2.02 -16.93
C GLU A 45 12.36 0.79 -17.66
N SER A 46 12.57 0.77 -18.96
CA SER A 46 12.32 -0.40 -19.80
C SER A 46 13.24 -1.54 -19.36
N GLU A 47 12.78 -2.78 -19.40
CA GLU A 47 13.39 -4.01 -18.86
C GLU A 47 14.86 -4.30 -19.23
N LEU A 48 15.55 -3.40 -19.91
CA LEU A 48 16.81 -3.70 -20.57
C LEU A 48 18.08 -3.39 -19.77
N GLU A 49 18.04 -2.55 -18.72
CA GLU A 49 19.24 -2.31 -17.89
C GLU A 49 18.86 -1.98 -16.44
N ALA A 50 19.08 -2.94 -15.55
CA ALA A 50 18.68 -2.89 -14.14
C ALA A 50 19.47 -1.92 -13.25
N ASP A 51 20.43 -1.16 -13.78
CA ASP A 51 21.39 -0.38 -13.00
C ASP A 51 21.30 1.14 -13.16
N GLU A 52 20.46 1.67 -14.06
CA GLU A 52 20.29 3.12 -14.20
C GLU A 52 19.03 3.60 -13.48
N ASN A 53 19.19 4.51 -12.51
CA ASN A 53 18.07 5.15 -11.82
C ASN A 53 17.35 6.11 -12.77
N LEU A 54 16.11 5.79 -13.10
CA LEU A 54 15.23 6.69 -13.83
C LEU A 54 15.12 8.03 -13.09
N ASP A 55 15.44 9.14 -13.76
CA ASP A 55 15.27 10.48 -13.21
C ASP A 55 14.08 11.22 -13.79
N ILE A 56 13.67 12.28 -13.11
CA ILE A 56 12.50 13.08 -13.50
C ILE A 56 12.69 13.78 -14.85
N ASP A 57 13.91 14.15 -15.21
CA ASP A 57 14.19 14.90 -16.45
C ASP A 57 14.09 13.96 -17.66
N THR A 58 14.57 12.74 -17.52
CA THR A 58 14.39 11.69 -18.52
C THR A 58 12.90 11.40 -18.75
N VAL A 59 12.11 11.20 -17.70
CA VAL A 59 10.66 10.98 -17.83
C VAL A 59 9.98 12.16 -18.51
N LYS A 60 10.28 13.40 -18.12
CA LYS A 60 9.71 14.60 -18.74
C LYS A 60 10.03 14.69 -20.23
N LYS A 61 11.27 14.40 -20.61
CA LYS A 61 11.73 14.39 -22.01
C LYS A 61 10.96 13.36 -22.85
N GLU A 62 10.80 12.15 -22.33
CA GLU A 62 10.05 11.10 -23.02
C GLU A 62 8.55 11.42 -23.12
N LEU A 63 7.96 12.00 -22.08
CA LEU A 63 6.57 12.47 -22.10
C LEU A 63 6.39 13.61 -23.12
N GLU A 64 7.36 14.51 -23.27
CA GLU A 64 7.35 15.56 -24.28
C GLU A 64 7.43 14.97 -25.69
N ALA A 65 8.34 14.04 -25.93
CA ALA A 65 8.48 13.34 -27.19
C ALA A 65 7.19 12.58 -27.59
N ALA A 66 6.49 12.01 -26.60
CA ALA A 66 5.20 11.33 -26.81
C ALA A 66 4.00 12.30 -26.94
N GLY A 67 4.19 13.61 -26.80
CA GLY A 67 3.10 14.62 -26.81
C GLY A 67 2.15 14.50 -25.64
N LEU A 68 2.65 14.06 -24.46
CA LEU A 68 1.88 13.78 -23.26
C LEU A 68 2.04 14.83 -22.15
N THR A 69 2.91 15.81 -22.32
CA THR A 69 3.22 16.81 -21.26
C THR A 69 1.95 17.49 -20.72
N SER A 70 1.01 17.85 -21.59
CA SER A 70 -0.24 18.52 -21.18
C SER A 70 -1.22 17.60 -20.43
N GLN A 71 -1.01 16.30 -20.43
CA GLN A 71 -1.89 15.35 -19.73
C GLN A 71 -1.55 15.24 -18.24
N PHE A 72 -0.35 15.65 -17.85
CA PHE A 72 0.11 15.61 -16.47
C PHE A 72 0.13 17.02 -15.87
N SER A 73 -0.51 17.19 -14.72
CA SER A 73 -0.41 18.43 -13.93
C SER A 73 0.89 18.48 -13.15
N LYS A 74 1.44 17.33 -12.78
CA LYS A 74 2.65 17.25 -11.98
C LYS A 74 3.36 15.91 -12.25
N ILE A 75 4.69 15.98 -12.34
CA ILE A 75 5.59 14.83 -12.25
C ILE A 75 6.39 14.99 -10.98
N LEU A 76 6.40 13.95 -10.14
CA LEU A 76 7.06 13.91 -8.84
C LEU A 76 8.16 12.87 -8.87
N GLN A 77 9.26 13.15 -8.20
CA GLN A 77 10.30 12.18 -7.92
C GLN A 77 10.43 12.02 -6.42
N ILE A 78 10.49 10.79 -5.94
CA ILE A 78 10.76 10.47 -4.55
C ILE A 78 11.92 9.50 -4.49
N LYS A 79 12.99 9.92 -3.82
CA LYS A 79 14.12 9.08 -3.52
C LYS A 79 13.81 8.15 -2.36
N VAL A 80 14.18 6.90 -2.52
CA VAL A 80 14.08 5.90 -1.45
C VAL A 80 15.40 5.18 -1.34
N GLY A 81 16.06 5.34 -0.21
CA GLY A 81 17.34 4.70 0.08
C GLY A 81 17.24 3.69 1.21
N LYS A 82 18.32 2.98 1.43
CA LYS A 82 18.52 2.14 2.62
C LYS A 82 19.74 2.67 3.37
N PRO A 83 19.79 2.50 4.70
CA PRO A 83 21.01 2.80 5.44
C PRO A 83 22.22 2.07 4.83
N LYS A 84 23.34 2.75 4.76
CA LYS A 84 24.60 2.19 4.21
C LYS A 84 25.15 1.01 5.02
N GLU A 85 24.77 0.91 6.30
CA GLU A 85 25.12 -0.20 7.17
C GLU A 85 23.97 -1.19 7.30
N HIS A 86 24.28 -2.47 7.34
CA HIS A 86 23.27 -3.51 7.57
C HIS A 86 22.79 -3.47 9.02
N GLU A 87 21.49 -3.73 9.26
CA GLU A 87 20.86 -3.67 10.59
C GLU A 87 20.99 -2.31 11.32
N ALA A 88 21.04 -1.23 10.54
CA ALA A 88 21.33 0.11 11.04
C ALA A 88 20.17 0.77 11.80
N VAL A 89 18.98 0.19 11.82
CA VAL A 89 17.79 0.78 12.46
C VAL A 89 17.32 -0.07 13.62
N SER A 90 17.12 0.54 14.79
CA SER A 90 16.54 -0.13 15.96
C SER A 90 15.30 0.59 16.46
N PHE A 91 14.19 -0.14 16.55
CA PHE A 91 12.89 0.32 17.04
C PHE A 91 12.61 -0.12 18.49
N GLU A 92 13.64 -0.30 19.33
CA GLU A 92 13.49 -0.84 20.68
C GLU A 92 12.49 -0.06 21.54
N GLU A 93 12.54 1.28 21.52
CA GLU A 93 11.60 2.09 22.30
C GLU A 93 10.17 2.04 21.73
N VAL A 94 10.02 2.01 20.41
CA VAL A 94 8.71 1.79 19.77
C VAL A 94 8.11 0.47 20.22
N ILE A 95 8.92 -0.60 20.22
CA ILE A 95 8.51 -1.94 20.68
C ILE A 95 8.12 -1.90 22.17
N LYS A 96 8.88 -1.17 23.01
CA LYS A 96 8.62 -1.02 24.43
C LYS A 96 7.30 -0.29 24.67
N GLU A 97 7.05 0.82 23.97
CA GLU A 97 5.79 1.55 24.06
C GLU A 97 4.60 0.73 23.54
N LEU A 98 4.80 0.01 22.43
CA LEU A 98 3.77 -0.86 21.89
C LEU A 98 3.39 -2.00 22.87
N LYS A 99 4.35 -2.56 23.59
CA LYS A 99 4.09 -3.59 24.62
C LYS A 99 3.19 -3.09 25.75
N LYS A 100 3.20 -1.79 26.08
CA LYS A 100 2.34 -1.18 27.11
C LYS A 100 0.87 -1.10 26.68
N GLN A 101 0.59 -1.12 25.38
CA GLN A 101 -0.77 -1.06 24.84
C GLN A 101 -1.55 -2.35 25.14
N LYS A 102 -2.88 -2.26 25.16
CA LYS A 102 -3.74 -3.45 25.32
C LYS A 102 -3.47 -4.48 24.23
N GLY A 103 -3.53 -5.77 24.60
CA GLY A 103 -3.30 -6.87 23.67
C GLY A 103 -4.36 -6.93 22.58
N SER A 104 -3.91 -7.05 21.33
CA SER A 104 -4.76 -7.28 20.16
C SER A 104 -3.95 -8.02 19.09
N LYS A 105 -4.63 -8.62 18.10
CA LYS A 105 -3.97 -9.25 16.94
C LYS A 105 -3.08 -8.24 16.20
N ASN A 106 -3.56 -7.01 16.03
CA ASN A 106 -2.81 -5.94 15.36
C ASN A 106 -1.53 -5.56 16.10
N LYS A 107 -1.56 -5.56 17.43
CA LYS A 107 -0.37 -5.34 18.26
C LYS A 107 0.71 -6.40 18.00
N GLU A 108 0.35 -7.67 17.94
CA GLU A 108 1.31 -8.75 17.68
C GLU A 108 1.92 -8.64 16.26
N ILE A 109 1.10 -8.29 15.27
CA ILE A 109 1.57 -8.02 13.90
C ILE A 109 2.59 -6.87 13.88
N LEU A 110 2.29 -5.76 14.57
CA LEU A 110 3.19 -4.60 14.65
C LEU A 110 4.48 -4.93 15.40
N LEU A 111 4.41 -5.67 16.52
CA LEU A 111 5.60 -6.10 17.28
C LEU A 111 6.54 -6.95 16.41
N HIS A 112 5.97 -7.88 15.65
CA HIS A 112 6.75 -8.70 14.72
C HIS A 112 7.39 -7.84 13.61
N LYS A 113 6.63 -6.91 13.03
CA LYS A 113 7.08 -6.01 11.98
C LYS A 113 8.25 -5.13 12.45
N PHE A 114 8.13 -4.43 13.58
CA PHE A 114 9.19 -3.57 14.08
C PHE A 114 10.45 -4.34 14.50
N LYS A 115 10.33 -5.58 14.93
CA LYS A 115 11.50 -6.45 15.18
C LYS A 115 12.26 -6.81 13.91
N GLN A 116 11.57 -6.91 12.78
CA GLN A 116 12.18 -7.26 11.50
C GLN A 116 12.63 -6.06 10.68
N SER A 117 12.21 -4.84 11.05
CA SER A 117 12.49 -3.61 10.29
C SER A 117 13.86 -3.00 10.61
N THR A 118 14.88 -3.84 10.74
CA THR A 118 16.25 -3.40 11.07
C THR A 118 16.94 -2.67 9.91
N THR A 119 16.43 -2.84 8.69
CA THR A 119 16.90 -2.15 7.49
C THR A 119 15.73 -1.41 6.83
N SER A 120 15.14 -0.46 7.58
CA SER A 120 14.02 0.35 7.07
C SER A 120 14.48 1.25 5.92
N HIS A 121 13.56 1.54 5.00
CA HIS A 121 13.81 2.52 3.95
C HIS A 121 13.89 3.93 4.53
N LEU A 122 14.61 4.80 3.84
CA LEU A 122 14.76 6.21 4.18
C LEU A 122 14.20 7.06 3.04
N ILE A 123 13.52 8.16 3.37
CA ILE A 123 12.89 9.08 2.42
C ILE A 123 13.24 10.51 2.81
N PRO A 124 13.66 11.38 1.88
CA PRO A 124 13.93 12.78 2.17
C PRO A 124 12.61 13.55 2.35
N VAL A 125 12.54 14.41 3.36
CA VAL A 125 11.32 15.13 3.74
C VAL A 125 10.86 16.10 2.67
N SER A 126 11.77 16.75 1.94
CA SER A 126 11.40 17.70 0.89
C SER A 126 10.60 17.04 -0.22
N GLU A 127 11.01 15.88 -0.69
CA GLU A 127 10.32 15.15 -1.76
C GLU A 127 8.99 14.56 -1.27
N TYR A 128 8.94 14.07 -0.04
CA TYR A 128 7.68 13.64 0.56
C TYR A 128 6.69 14.80 0.74
N ASN A 129 7.19 16.00 1.05
CA ASN A 129 6.38 17.22 1.14
C ASN A 129 5.79 17.65 -0.22
N GLU A 130 6.49 17.38 -1.32
CA GLU A 130 5.91 17.59 -2.65
C GLU A 130 4.70 16.68 -2.92
N LEU A 131 4.75 15.43 -2.45
CA LEU A 131 3.60 14.52 -2.48
C LEU A 131 2.46 15.00 -1.57
N ARG A 132 2.79 15.45 -0.34
CA ARG A 132 1.80 16.01 0.58
C ARG A 132 1.11 17.23 0.00
N LYS A 133 1.87 18.13 -0.63
CA LYS A 133 1.32 19.29 -1.34
C LYS A 133 0.35 18.88 -2.45
N ALA A 134 0.68 17.84 -3.21
CA ALA A 134 -0.22 17.29 -4.22
C ALA A 134 -1.51 16.70 -3.61
N ALA A 135 -1.42 16.16 -2.40
CA ALA A 135 -2.56 15.68 -1.61
C ALA A 135 -3.30 16.80 -0.85
N SER A 136 -2.93 18.07 -1.04
CA SER A 136 -3.46 19.22 -0.30
C SER A 136 -3.28 19.12 1.23
N LEU A 137 -2.20 18.49 1.67
CA LEU A 137 -1.82 18.35 3.07
C LEU A 137 -0.69 19.34 3.44
N PRO A 138 -0.64 19.81 4.69
CA PRO A 138 0.44 20.70 5.14
C PRO A 138 1.79 19.98 5.10
N PRO A 139 2.90 20.71 4.88
CA PRO A 139 4.23 20.14 4.89
C PRO A 139 4.59 19.58 6.27
N LEU A 140 5.48 18.60 6.29
CA LEU A 140 6.13 18.12 7.50
C LEU A 140 7.37 18.98 7.77
N GLU A 141 7.56 19.32 9.04
CA GLU A 141 8.73 20.04 9.50
C GLU A 141 9.57 19.12 10.39
N LEU A 142 10.88 19.09 10.17
CA LEU A 142 11.82 18.25 10.90
C LEU A 142 13.08 19.03 11.28
N THR A 143 13.57 18.77 12.48
CA THR A 143 14.96 19.13 12.86
C THR A 143 15.91 17.97 12.53
N SER A 144 17.21 18.21 12.63
CA SER A 144 18.24 17.22 12.28
C SER A 144 18.21 15.92 13.11
N LYS A 145 17.50 15.91 14.24
CA LYS A 145 17.39 14.76 15.15
C LYS A 145 15.97 14.19 15.22
N GLU A 146 15.13 14.52 14.26
CA GLU A 146 13.74 14.09 14.20
C GLU A 146 13.45 13.33 12.93
N ALA A 147 12.45 12.47 12.98
CA ALA A 147 11.92 11.74 11.85
C ALA A 147 10.42 11.54 12.00
N TYR A 148 9.72 11.40 10.88
CA TYR A 148 8.40 10.78 10.85
C TYR A 148 8.51 9.31 10.48
N LEU A 149 7.66 8.50 11.12
CA LEU A 149 7.48 7.12 10.74
C LEU A 149 6.57 7.07 9.51
N TYR A 150 7.00 6.39 8.44
CA TYR A 150 6.18 6.03 7.31
C TYR A 150 5.84 4.54 7.37
N MET A 151 4.58 4.21 7.14
CA MET A 151 4.14 2.83 6.93
C MET A 151 3.20 2.79 5.73
N GLY A 152 3.54 1.96 4.75
CA GLY A 152 2.65 1.73 3.63
C GLY A 152 1.27 1.26 4.10
N LYS A 153 0.20 1.74 3.49
CA LYS A 153 -1.17 1.54 3.96
C LYS A 153 -1.55 0.07 4.12
N ASP A 154 -1.08 -0.78 3.20
CA ASP A 154 -1.30 -2.24 3.27
C ASP A 154 -0.53 -2.92 4.41
N PHE A 155 0.42 -2.21 5.02
CA PHE A 155 1.26 -2.69 6.11
C PHE A 155 0.93 -2.05 7.46
N LEU A 156 -0.04 -1.14 7.49
CA LEU A 156 -0.51 -0.41 8.68
C LEU A 156 -1.82 -1.02 9.18
N PRO A 157 -1.78 -2.07 10.03
CA PRO A 157 -2.99 -2.80 10.43
C PRO A 157 -3.89 -2.00 11.37
N ASP A 158 -3.33 -0.99 12.06
CA ASP A 158 -4.04 -0.15 13.02
C ASP A 158 -3.29 1.18 13.20
N GLU A 159 -3.76 2.20 12.49
CA GLU A 159 -3.18 3.54 12.52
C GLU A 159 -3.31 4.19 13.89
N ASN A 160 -4.45 4.02 14.57
CA ASN A 160 -4.69 4.60 15.88
C ASN A 160 -3.75 4.01 16.94
N LEU A 161 -3.47 2.71 16.85
CA LEU A 161 -2.53 2.03 17.73
C LEU A 161 -1.11 2.56 17.53
N VAL A 162 -0.67 2.71 16.26
CA VAL A 162 0.65 3.26 15.95
C VAL A 162 0.75 4.71 16.44
N ASN A 163 -0.25 5.56 16.15
CA ASN A 163 -0.25 6.94 16.59
C ASN A 163 -0.26 7.07 18.13
N SER A 164 -0.94 6.15 18.84
CA SER A 164 -0.89 6.13 20.31
C SER A 164 0.52 5.87 20.86
N VAL A 165 1.31 5.06 20.17
CA VAL A 165 2.72 4.81 20.51
C VAL A 165 3.59 6.02 20.16
N LEU A 166 3.36 6.64 19.00
CA LEU A 166 4.13 7.81 18.55
C LEU A 166 3.91 9.06 19.42
N LYS A 167 2.77 9.19 20.12
CA LYS A 167 2.53 10.27 21.08
C LYS A 167 3.55 10.34 22.21
N ALA A 168 4.22 9.23 22.53
CA ALA A 168 5.31 9.21 23.49
C ALA A 168 6.63 9.77 22.90
N ASN A 169 6.66 10.10 21.60
CA ASN A 169 7.85 10.50 20.86
C ASN A 169 9.03 9.56 21.11
N PRO A 170 8.89 8.26 20.85
CA PRO A 170 9.94 7.29 21.14
C PRO A 170 11.19 7.59 20.34
N GLN A 171 12.35 7.33 20.92
CA GLN A 171 13.62 7.41 20.22
C GLN A 171 13.89 6.10 19.49
N ILE A 172 14.47 6.23 18.31
CA ILE A 172 14.99 5.11 17.53
C ILE A 172 16.47 5.33 17.29
N LYS A 173 17.20 4.26 17.05
CA LYS A 173 18.59 4.37 16.62
C LYS A 173 18.69 4.15 15.12
N VAL A 174 19.34 5.08 14.43
CA VAL A 174 19.67 4.96 13.01
C VAL A 174 21.16 5.14 12.86
N MET A 175 21.87 4.09 12.45
CA MET A 175 23.33 4.08 12.34
C MET A 175 24.02 4.58 13.61
N GLY A 176 23.55 4.09 14.78
CA GLY A 176 24.08 4.46 16.08
C GLY A 176 23.64 5.82 16.63
N ASN A 177 22.99 6.66 15.83
CA ASN A 177 22.49 7.97 16.26
C ASN A 177 21.06 7.87 16.78
N ASP A 178 20.78 8.59 17.87
CA ASP A 178 19.43 8.69 18.42
C ASP A 178 18.62 9.70 17.61
N ILE A 179 17.48 9.25 17.08
CA ILE A 179 16.51 10.05 16.33
C ILE A 179 15.15 9.92 17.00
N LYS A 180 14.51 11.04 17.23
CA LYS A 180 13.18 11.13 17.85
C LYS A 180 12.10 10.97 16.77
N LEU A 181 11.18 10.02 16.96
CA LEU A 181 9.98 9.96 16.15
C LEU A 181 8.96 10.99 16.63
N ILE A 182 8.46 11.79 15.72
CA ILE A 182 7.48 12.86 16.02
C ILE A 182 6.23 12.71 15.17
N GLY A 183 5.13 13.29 15.65
CA GLY A 183 3.84 13.37 14.95
C GLY A 183 3.23 12.01 14.66
N ASP A 184 2.21 12.01 13.81
CA ASP A 184 1.48 10.82 13.42
C ASP A 184 2.18 10.06 12.29
N VAL A 185 1.90 8.74 12.21
CA VAL A 185 2.40 7.90 11.13
C VAL A 185 1.96 8.41 9.77
N GLN A 186 2.87 8.42 8.82
CA GLN A 186 2.63 8.82 7.45
C GLN A 186 2.33 7.59 6.58
N SER A 187 1.31 7.69 5.73
CA SER A 187 0.85 6.53 4.93
C SER A 187 0.43 6.87 3.51
N LEU A 188 0.76 8.08 3.01
CA LEU A 188 0.51 8.41 1.61
C LEU A 188 1.30 7.48 0.70
N GLN A 189 0.62 6.88 -0.26
CA GLN A 189 1.25 5.99 -1.23
C GLN A 189 2.26 6.76 -2.08
N ILE A 190 3.53 6.36 -2.03
CA ILE A 190 4.62 7.03 -2.76
C ILE A 190 4.86 6.45 -4.16
N VAL A 191 4.30 5.28 -4.45
CA VAL A 191 4.33 4.64 -5.77
C VAL A 191 2.98 3.96 -6.04
N THR A 192 2.53 3.93 -7.28
CA THR A 192 1.35 3.15 -7.69
C THR A 192 1.71 1.73 -8.11
N ASP A 193 3.00 1.44 -8.19
CA ASP A 193 3.53 0.18 -8.65
C ASP A 193 3.46 -0.90 -7.57
N ARG A 194 2.84 -2.04 -7.89
CA ARG A 194 2.68 -3.18 -6.97
C ARG A 194 3.96 -3.97 -6.71
N GLU A 195 4.92 -3.92 -7.62
CA GLU A 195 6.19 -4.65 -7.47
C GLU A 195 7.12 -3.94 -6.50
N ILE A 196 6.85 -2.66 -6.27
CA ILE A 196 7.60 -1.83 -5.33
C ILE A 196 6.90 -1.83 -3.99
N THR A 197 7.54 -2.45 -3.00
CA THR A 197 6.99 -2.54 -1.64
C THR A 197 7.82 -1.74 -0.66
N ILE A 198 7.23 -0.66 -0.12
CA ILE A 198 7.82 0.12 0.96
C ILE A 198 6.93 -0.04 2.19
N SER A 199 7.28 -1.01 3.03
CA SER A 199 6.44 -1.38 4.19
C SER A 199 6.64 -0.45 5.38
N VAL A 200 7.90 -0.16 5.73
CA VAL A 200 8.31 0.74 6.81
C VAL A 200 9.45 1.61 6.30
N ALA A 201 9.35 2.91 6.53
CA ALA A 201 10.39 3.87 6.19
C ALA A 201 10.47 4.96 7.25
N LEU A 202 11.57 5.70 7.22
CA LEU A 202 11.78 6.91 8.00
C LEU A 202 11.85 8.09 7.06
N ILE A 203 11.03 9.10 7.30
CA ILE A 203 11.11 10.38 6.60
C ILE A 203 12.08 11.24 7.40
N LEU A 204 13.18 11.63 6.78
CA LEU A 204 14.32 12.30 7.40
C LEU A 204 14.57 13.66 6.74
N PRO A 205 15.24 14.60 7.44
CA PRO A 205 15.83 15.78 6.79
C PRO A 205 16.74 15.36 5.63
N ASP A 206 16.75 16.13 4.56
CA ASP A 206 17.44 15.78 3.31
C ASP A 206 18.95 15.53 3.50
N GLU A 207 19.62 16.36 4.31
CA GLU A 207 21.04 16.18 4.63
C GLU A 207 21.29 14.85 5.36
N THR A 208 20.43 14.52 6.31
CA THR A 208 20.49 13.26 7.07
C THR A 208 20.26 12.07 6.16
N PHE A 209 19.27 12.15 5.27
CA PHE A 209 19.00 11.13 4.25
C PHE A 209 20.24 10.87 3.38
N MET A 210 20.83 11.92 2.81
CA MET A 210 22.01 11.79 1.93
C MET A 210 23.20 11.17 2.66
N SER A 211 23.44 11.58 3.91
CA SER A 211 24.51 11.04 4.74
C SER A 211 24.31 9.56 5.09
N TYR A 212 23.06 9.16 5.43
CA TYR A 212 22.78 7.80 5.88
C TYR A 212 22.69 6.80 4.73
N THR A 213 22.30 7.22 3.55
CA THR A 213 22.27 6.38 2.34
C THR A 213 23.59 6.34 1.60
N ASP A 214 24.60 7.15 2.00
CA ASP A 214 25.85 7.37 1.25
C ASP A 214 25.56 7.80 -0.20
N SER A 215 24.55 8.65 -0.37
CA SER A 215 24.03 9.10 -1.67
C SER A 215 23.55 7.96 -2.61
N LYS A 216 23.31 6.75 -2.06
CA LYS A 216 22.77 5.60 -2.82
C LYS A 216 21.29 5.44 -2.54
N TYR A 217 20.49 5.62 -3.57
CA TYR A 217 19.03 5.53 -3.49
C TYR A 217 18.44 5.15 -4.85
N SER A 218 17.21 4.66 -4.84
CA SER A 218 16.40 4.50 -6.05
C SER A 218 15.49 5.71 -6.21
N ASN A 219 15.34 6.19 -7.44
CA ASN A 219 14.37 7.22 -7.79
C ASN A 219 13.04 6.56 -8.20
N TYR A 220 11.96 7.01 -7.61
CA TYR A 220 10.62 6.66 -8.04
C TYR A 220 9.96 7.89 -8.63
N VAL A 221 9.69 7.85 -9.95
CA VAL A 221 9.07 8.97 -10.66
C VAL A 221 7.60 8.63 -10.90
N SER A 222 6.73 9.53 -10.47
CA SER A 222 5.29 9.34 -10.53
C SER A 222 4.60 10.54 -11.18
N GLY A 223 3.48 10.29 -11.87
CA GLY A 223 2.71 11.31 -12.56
C GLY A 223 1.31 11.45 -11.98
N ILE A 224 0.84 12.70 -11.96
CA ILE A 224 -0.52 13.08 -11.60
C ILE A 224 -1.17 13.69 -12.85
N LEU A 225 -2.29 13.14 -13.28
CA LEU A 225 -3.03 13.64 -14.44
C LEU A 225 -3.57 15.05 -14.18
N ALA A 226 -3.75 15.81 -15.25
CA ALA A 226 -4.33 17.13 -15.18
C ALA A 226 -5.79 17.03 -14.70
N PRO A 227 -6.18 17.77 -13.65
CA PRO A 227 -7.54 17.73 -13.11
C PRO A 227 -8.62 18.04 -14.16
N ASP A 228 -8.36 18.94 -15.09
CA ASP A 228 -9.29 19.28 -16.16
C ASP A 228 -9.52 18.10 -17.11
N LEU A 229 -8.48 17.34 -17.44
CA LEU A 229 -8.59 16.11 -18.23
C LEU A 229 -9.45 15.06 -17.53
N VAL A 230 -9.22 14.88 -16.23
CA VAL A 230 -9.98 13.92 -15.41
C VAL A 230 -11.44 14.38 -15.25
N LYS A 231 -11.67 15.68 -15.10
CA LYS A 231 -13.02 16.24 -15.01
C LYS A 231 -13.81 16.10 -16.30
N GLU A 232 -13.16 16.31 -17.45
CA GLU A 232 -13.80 16.23 -18.77
C GLU A 232 -14.13 14.78 -19.16
N LYS A 233 -13.19 13.86 -19.00
CA LYS A 233 -13.29 12.48 -19.53
C LYS A 233 -13.64 11.43 -18.49
N GLY A 234 -13.48 11.73 -17.21
CA GLY A 234 -13.46 10.77 -16.13
C GLY A 234 -12.10 10.04 -16.01
N LEU A 235 -11.74 9.63 -14.80
CA LEU A 235 -10.43 9.04 -14.50
C LEU A 235 -10.11 7.81 -15.35
N MET A 236 -11.08 6.89 -15.49
CA MET A 236 -10.88 5.65 -16.25
C MET A 236 -10.53 5.91 -17.71
N LYS A 237 -11.25 6.84 -18.36
CA LYS A 237 -11.01 7.17 -19.76
C LYS A 237 -9.73 7.98 -19.94
N ALA A 238 -9.45 8.93 -19.05
CA ALA A 238 -8.23 9.70 -19.07
C ALA A 238 -6.99 8.79 -18.97
N ILE A 239 -7.00 7.82 -18.05
CA ILE A 239 -5.93 6.82 -17.93
C ILE A 239 -5.86 5.93 -19.17
N SER A 240 -7.00 5.45 -19.71
CA SER A 240 -7.01 4.61 -20.89
C SER A 240 -6.41 5.33 -22.11
N ASP A 241 -6.82 6.58 -22.35
CA ASP A 241 -6.31 7.38 -23.49
C ASP A 241 -4.80 7.69 -23.31
N THR A 242 -4.35 7.91 -22.07
CA THR A 242 -2.93 8.15 -21.77
C THR A 242 -2.10 6.88 -21.95
N ASN A 243 -2.62 5.72 -21.50
CA ASN A 243 -1.97 4.42 -21.68
C ASN A 243 -1.76 4.09 -23.16
N GLU A 244 -2.75 4.36 -24.04
CA GLU A 244 -2.63 4.13 -25.48
C GLU A 244 -1.42 4.86 -26.08
N LYS A 245 -1.17 6.08 -25.66
CA LYS A 245 -0.01 6.86 -26.08
C LYS A 245 1.29 6.42 -25.41
N LEU A 246 1.26 6.14 -24.12
CA LEU A 246 2.43 5.66 -23.37
C LEU A 246 2.93 4.31 -23.91
N ASN A 247 2.05 3.44 -24.39
CA ASN A 247 2.43 2.17 -25.01
C ASN A 247 3.25 2.34 -26.31
N GLN A 248 3.28 3.56 -26.87
CA GLN A 248 4.09 3.91 -28.04
C GLN A 248 5.41 4.60 -27.65
N SER A 249 5.62 4.86 -26.36
CA SER A 249 6.84 5.47 -25.80
C SER A 249 7.78 4.38 -25.25
N PRO A 250 9.07 4.69 -25.05
CA PRO A 250 10.00 3.76 -24.40
C PRO A 250 9.80 3.63 -22.87
N LEU A 251 8.92 4.44 -22.27
CA LEU A 251 8.65 4.41 -20.84
C LEU A 251 7.82 3.19 -20.46
N SER A 252 8.31 2.39 -19.55
CA SER A 252 7.51 1.43 -18.81
C SER A 252 6.76 2.15 -17.68
N TYR A 253 5.55 1.71 -17.40
CA TYR A 253 4.72 2.36 -16.37
C TYR A 253 3.74 1.38 -15.74
N GLU A 254 3.30 1.71 -14.55
CA GLU A 254 2.09 1.16 -13.95
C GLU A 254 1.13 2.30 -13.61
N SER A 255 -0.12 2.17 -14.06
CA SER A 255 -1.18 3.13 -13.73
C SER A 255 -1.97 2.68 -12.51
N TYR A 256 -2.56 3.64 -11.81
CA TYR A 256 -3.44 3.39 -10.67
C TYR A 256 -4.55 2.37 -11.00
N ILE A 257 -5.16 2.47 -12.18
CA ILE A 257 -6.23 1.55 -12.59
C ILE A 257 -5.70 0.14 -12.82
N GLN A 258 -4.51 -0.03 -13.40
CA GLN A 258 -3.90 -1.35 -13.55
C GLN A 258 -3.65 -2.02 -12.21
N ASN A 259 -3.12 -1.25 -11.24
CA ASN A 259 -2.91 -1.74 -9.89
C ASN A 259 -4.23 -2.06 -9.19
N MET A 260 -5.19 -1.14 -9.19
CA MET A 260 -6.52 -1.33 -8.62
C MET A 260 -7.29 -2.48 -9.30
N GLY A 261 -7.22 -2.57 -10.62
CA GLY A 261 -7.88 -3.63 -11.40
C GLY A 261 -7.39 -5.02 -11.03
N ARG A 262 -6.09 -5.19 -10.78
CA ARG A 262 -5.53 -6.46 -10.30
C ARG A 262 -5.98 -6.79 -8.88
N GLN A 263 -5.99 -5.83 -7.98
CA GLN A 263 -6.51 -6.03 -6.62
C GLN A 263 -7.99 -6.41 -6.65
N LEU A 264 -8.81 -5.67 -7.41
CA LEU A 264 -10.23 -5.96 -7.57
C LEU A 264 -10.47 -7.35 -8.18
N PHE A 265 -9.66 -7.77 -9.15
CA PHE A 265 -9.76 -9.10 -9.75
C PHE A 265 -9.60 -10.21 -8.69
N TYR A 266 -8.58 -10.13 -7.83
CA TYR A 266 -8.38 -11.12 -6.77
C TYR A 266 -9.53 -11.14 -5.76
N ILE A 267 -10.03 -9.96 -5.37
CA ILE A 267 -11.12 -9.83 -4.41
C ILE A 267 -12.42 -10.38 -4.99
N ILE A 268 -12.76 -9.98 -6.22
CA ILE A 268 -13.97 -10.46 -6.92
C ILE A 268 -13.88 -11.97 -7.12
N SER A 269 -12.74 -12.49 -7.54
CA SER A 269 -12.53 -13.92 -7.73
C SER A 269 -12.67 -14.71 -6.43
N ALA A 270 -12.05 -14.25 -5.35
CA ALA A 270 -12.18 -14.89 -4.04
C ALA A 270 -13.61 -14.83 -3.51
N SER A 271 -14.30 -13.69 -3.65
CA SER A 271 -15.69 -13.53 -3.25
C SER A 271 -16.61 -14.42 -4.07
N TYR A 272 -16.41 -14.50 -5.38
CA TYR A 272 -17.18 -15.35 -6.29
C TYR A 272 -17.06 -16.84 -5.91
N ILE A 273 -15.82 -17.31 -5.68
CA ILE A 273 -15.56 -18.71 -5.30
C ILE A 273 -16.25 -19.05 -3.98
N THR A 274 -16.16 -18.19 -2.97
CA THR A 274 -16.77 -18.44 -1.66
C THR A 274 -18.29 -18.44 -1.73
N ILE A 275 -18.90 -17.53 -2.47
CA ILE A 275 -20.35 -17.47 -2.67
C ILE A 275 -20.82 -18.68 -3.48
N TYR A 276 -20.09 -19.07 -4.52
CA TYR A 276 -20.43 -20.24 -5.33
C TYR A 276 -20.41 -21.55 -4.52
N LEU A 277 -19.39 -21.73 -3.67
CA LEU A 277 -19.32 -22.87 -2.74
C LEU A 277 -20.50 -22.86 -1.74
N ALA A 278 -20.88 -21.69 -1.24
CA ALA A 278 -22.05 -21.55 -0.37
C ALA A 278 -23.32 -22.03 -1.06
N ILE A 279 -23.54 -21.66 -2.32
CA ILE A 279 -24.71 -22.10 -3.12
C ILE A 279 -24.67 -23.62 -3.31
N ILE A 280 -23.53 -24.21 -3.65
CA ILE A 280 -23.37 -25.66 -3.79
C ILE A 280 -23.77 -26.37 -2.49
N PHE A 281 -23.30 -25.91 -1.33
CA PHE A 281 -23.61 -26.52 -0.05
C PHE A 281 -25.13 -26.44 0.27
N LEU A 282 -25.77 -25.32 -0.05
CA LEU A 282 -27.22 -25.18 0.10
C LEU A 282 -28.00 -26.13 -0.82
N VAL A 283 -27.58 -26.25 -2.08
CA VAL A 283 -28.22 -27.18 -3.03
C VAL A 283 -28.10 -28.63 -2.55
N VAL A 284 -26.89 -29.04 -2.13
CA VAL A 284 -26.63 -30.37 -1.59
C VAL A 284 -27.47 -30.64 -0.34
N ALA A 285 -27.50 -29.69 0.61
CA ALA A 285 -28.30 -29.83 1.82
C ALA A 285 -29.81 -29.98 1.51
N ASN A 286 -30.36 -29.13 0.63
CA ASN A 286 -31.76 -29.20 0.19
C ASN A 286 -32.07 -30.51 -0.54
N THR A 287 -31.16 -30.99 -1.38
CA THR A 287 -31.34 -32.28 -2.09
C THR A 287 -31.40 -33.43 -1.11
N ILE A 288 -30.48 -33.48 -0.12
CA ILE A 288 -30.50 -34.54 0.91
C ILE A 288 -31.81 -34.50 1.73
N ILE A 289 -32.26 -33.30 2.13
CA ILE A 289 -33.50 -33.11 2.86
C ILE A 289 -34.69 -33.60 2.00
N GLY A 290 -34.74 -33.15 0.73
CA GLY A 290 -35.81 -33.53 -0.20
C GLY A 290 -35.90 -35.04 -0.43
N VAL A 291 -34.81 -35.73 -0.63
CA VAL A 291 -34.79 -37.20 -0.77
C VAL A 291 -35.30 -37.91 0.48
N GLN A 292 -34.98 -37.37 1.67
CA GLN A 292 -35.46 -37.93 2.93
C GLN A 292 -36.96 -37.79 3.14
N PHE A 293 -37.58 -36.72 2.61
CA PHE A 293 -39.05 -36.56 2.69
C PHE A 293 -39.81 -37.46 1.71
N LEU A 294 -39.13 -37.97 0.68
CA LEU A 294 -39.71 -38.87 -0.32
C LEU A 294 -39.58 -40.36 0.04
N MET A 295 -38.70 -40.70 1.00
CA MET A 295 -38.57 -42.05 1.57
C MET A 295 -39.29 -42.17 2.92
#